data_171e357b132c566a7a00b8e0e23e12fd
#
_entry.id   171e357b132c566a7a00b8e0e23e12fd
#
_cell.length_a   1.000
_cell.length_b   1.000
_cell.length_c   1.000
_cell.angle_alpha   90.00
_cell.angle_beta   90.00
_cell.angle_gamma   90.00
#
_symmetry.space_group_name_H-M   'P 1'
#
loop_
_entity.id
_entity.type
_entity.pdbx_description
1 polymer ?
#
loop_
_entity_poly.entity_id
_entity_poly.type
_entity_poly.pdbx_seq_one_letter_code
_entity_poly.pdbx_strand_id
1 'polypeptide(L)'
;MDKKITDSIIYIGVDDKDIDLFESQYVVPNGVSYNSYVIMDDKIAIMDTADARVTDKWFANLREALGDRKPDYLVVSHLEPDHASNIQKVAEEYPDMQIVGNAKTFNMMGQFFDIDLTDRKVVVAEGDKLSLGKHELTFVMAPMVHWPEVMMEYESTDKVLFSADGFGKFGALDTDEDWTCEARRYYFNIVGKYGAQVQAVLKKAAGLDIEKICPLHGPILTENLGFYIDKYNTWSSYQPEDEGILVACASIHGNTKKAAELLAEKLKATGVKVAFTDICRDDMAEAVEDAFRYDRLVLCACTYDGGIFPPMEDFLHHLKAKAYQNRKIAFVENGSWAPTAARQMKAIVEGFKNIECVEPVVTIKSTLNEASEKQMDELVAALTR
;
A
#
# COMPACT_ATOMS: atom_id res chain seq x y z
N MET A 1 -20.40 9.59 -7.45
CA MET A 1 -20.63 8.72 -6.28
C MET A 1 -21.76 9.26 -5.44
N ASP A 2 -22.67 8.41 -4.94
CA ASP A 2 -23.65 8.85 -3.93
C ASP A 2 -22.87 9.16 -2.65
N LYS A 3 -23.02 10.37 -2.10
CA LYS A 3 -22.37 10.76 -0.85
C LYS A 3 -22.91 10.01 0.37
N LYS A 4 -24.09 9.40 0.28
CA LYS A 4 -24.71 8.62 1.36
C LYS A 4 -24.22 7.18 1.33
N ILE A 5 -23.49 6.78 2.36
CA ILE A 5 -23.06 5.39 2.58
C ILE A 5 -24.20 4.60 3.24
N THR A 6 -24.84 5.23 4.20
CA THR A 6 -26.08 4.79 4.86
C THR A 6 -26.99 6.01 5.06
N ASP A 7 -28.13 5.85 5.72
CA ASP A 7 -28.99 7.00 6.04
C ASP A 7 -28.32 8.01 6.97
N SER A 8 -27.34 7.58 7.77
CA SER A 8 -26.66 8.38 8.79
C SER A 8 -25.18 8.65 8.48
N ILE A 9 -24.53 7.86 7.64
CA ILE A 9 -23.11 7.99 7.32
C ILE A 9 -22.96 8.64 5.96
N ILE A 10 -22.28 9.79 5.93
CA ILE A 10 -22.13 10.63 4.74
C ILE A 10 -20.64 10.71 4.39
N TYR A 11 -20.28 10.47 3.13
CA TYR A 11 -18.93 10.69 2.59
C TYR A 11 -18.70 12.20 2.37
N ILE A 12 -17.61 12.71 2.91
CA ILE A 12 -17.20 14.12 2.79
C ILE A 12 -15.77 14.29 2.23
N GLY A 13 -15.17 13.19 1.78
CA GLY A 13 -13.83 13.19 1.20
C GLY A 13 -13.74 13.93 -0.13
N VAL A 14 -12.52 13.97 -0.68
CA VAL A 14 -12.19 14.70 -1.91
C VAL A 14 -11.24 13.90 -2.77
N ASP A 15 -11.51 13.86 -4.08
CA ASP A 15 -10.56 13.39 -5.08
C ASP A 15 -9.55 14.49 -5.44
N ASP A 16 -8.24 14.19 -5.36
CA ASP A 16 -7.15 15.03 -5.87
C ASP A 16 -6.59 14.40 -7.15
N LYS A 17 -6.90 15.01 -8.28
CA LYS A 17 -6.41 14.61 -9.61
C LYS A 17 -5.25 15.46 -10.10
N ASP A 18 -4.87 16.46 -9.32
CA ASP A 18 -3.78 17.39 -9.65
C ASP A 18 -2.46 16.98 -8.98
N ILE A 19 -2.49 15.95 -8.13
CA ILE A 19 -1.28 15.38 -7.52
C ILE A 19 -0.54 14.53 -8.55
N ASP A 20 0.77 14.74 -8.66
CA ASP A 20 1.65 13.96 -9.55
C ASP A 20 2.33 12.79 -8.82
N LEU A 21 2.72 12.99 -7.57
CA LEU A 21 3.40 12.00 -6.74
C LEU A 21 2.77 11.91 -5.35
N PHE A 22 2.23 10.77 -5.01
CA PHE A 22 1.82 10.47 -3.63
C PHE A 22 3.08 10.23 -2.76
N GLU A 23 3.10 10.76 -1.54
CA GLU A 23 4.29 10.78 -0.65
C GLU A 23 5.57 11.28 -1.34
N SER A 24 5.44 12.13 -2.38
CA SER A 24 6.55 12.64 -3.19
C SER A 24 7.40 11.56 -3.88
N GLN A 25 6.88 10.35 -4.04
CA GLN A 25 7.62 9.24 -4.63
C GLN A 25 6.77 8.31 -5.53
N TYR A 26 5.49 8.14 -5.26
CA TYR A 26 4.65 7.20 -6.00
C TYR A 26 3.85 7.91 -7.09
N VAL A 27 4.07 7.52 -8.33
CA VAL A 27 3.34 8.07 -9.48
C VAL A 27 1.86 7.67 -9.39
N VAL A 28 0.95 8.65 -9.44
CA VAL A 28 -0.49 8.44 -9.34
C VAL A 28 -1.22 9.11 -10.50
N PRO A 29 -1.18 8.51 -11.70
CA PRO A 29 -1.72 9.13 -12.92
C PRO A 29 -3.23 9.35 -12.86
N ASN A 30 -3.93 8.59 -12.04
CA ASN A 30 -5.35 8.69 -11.80
C ASN A 30 -5.68 9.43 -10.50
N GLY A 31 -4.71 10.17 -9.93
CA GLY A 31 -4.86 10.89 -8.68
C GLY A 31 -5.00 9.99 -7.46
N VAL A 32 -5.61 10.53 -6.41
CA VAL A 32 -5.89 9.83 -5.15
C VAL A 32 -7.16 10.38 -4.53
N SER A 33 -7.89 9.57 -3.77
CA SER A 33 -8.99 10.04 -2.93
C SER A 33 -8.51 10.18 -1.48
N TYR A 34 -8.83 11.30 -0.83
CA TYR A 34 -8.70 11.49 0.60
C TYR A 34 -10.09 11.35 1.22
N ASN A 35 -10.35 10.18 1.77
CA ASN A 35 -11.66 9.86 2.29
C ASN A 35 -11.82 10.37 3.72
N SER A 36 -12.98 10.92 3.99
CA SER A 36 -13.41 11.36 5.31
C SER A 36 -14.91 11.22 5.38
N TYR A 37 -15.46 11.02 6.58
CA TYR A 37 -16.87 10.69 6.74
C TYR A 37 -17.48 11.48 7.90
N VAL A 38 -18.80 11.63 7.87
CA VAL A 38 -19.59 12.17 9.01
C VAL A 38 -20.66 11.17 9.39
N ILE A 39 -20.75 10.86 10.68
CA ILE A 39 -21.85 10.10 11.25
C ILE A 39 -22.84 11.08 11.87
N MET A 40 -24.03 11.16 11.31
CA MET A 40 -25.12 12.03 11.72
C MET A 40 -26.03 11.30 12.69
N ASP A 41 -25.95 11.65 13.98
CA ASP A 41 -26.77 11.05 15.04
C ASP A 41 -27.17 12.13 16.07
N ASP A 42 -27.57 11.76 17.27
CA ASP A 42 -27.80 12.70 18.39
C ASP A 42 -26.52 13.52 18.61
N LYS A 43 -25.37 12.86 18.66
CA LYS A 43 -24.03 13.46 18.55
C LYS A 43 -23.43 13.17 17.20
N ILE A 44 -22.73 14.16 16.64
CA ILE A 44 -22.11 14.05 15.31
C ILE A 44 -20.63 13.77 15.46
N ALA A 45 -20.13 12.75 14.75
CA ALA A 45 -18.71 12.47 14.65
C ALA A 45 -18.20 12.66 13.23
N ILE A 46 -17.09 13.40 13.09
CA ILE A 46 -16.27 13.47 11.89
C ILE A 46 -15.22 12.36 12.00
N MET A 47 -15.05 11.56 10.94
CA MET A 47 -14.04 10.51 10.85
C MET A 47 -12.90 10.99 9.96
N ASP A 48 -11.77 11.32 10.58
CA ASP A 48 -10.58 11.93 9.96
C ASP A 48 -10.84 13.22 9.18
N THR A 49 -9.79 13.81 8.62
CA THR A 49 -9.86 14.97 7.75
C THR A 49 -9.30 14.63 6.35
N ALA A 50 -8.71 15.58 5.65
CA ALA A 50 -8.11 15.39 4.33
C ALA A 50 -6.80 16.19 4.22
N ASP A 51 -6.07 15.97 3.12
CA ASP A 51 -4.84 16.67 2.80
C ASP A 51 -5.02 18.19 2.69
N ALA A 52 -3.97 18.94 3.03
CA ALA A 52 -3.93 20.40 2.93
C ALA A 52 -4.22 20.93 1.51
N ARG A 53 -3.92 20.15 0.47
CA ARG A 53 -4.14 20.48 -0.93
C ARG A 53 -5.62 20.64 -1.27
N VAL A 54 -6.49 19.95 -0.54
CA VAL A 54 -7.94 19.90 -0.79
C VAL A 54 -8.78 20.51 0.32
N THR A 55 -8.16 21.26 1.25
CA THR A 55 -8.79 21.87 2.42
C THR A 55 -10.14 22.53 2.11
N ASP A 56 -10.20 23.43 1.14
CA ASP A 56 -11.42 24.21 0.86
C ASP A 56 -12.58 23.34 0.37
N LYS A 57 -12.28 22.34 -0.47
CA LYS A 57 -13.28 21.38 -0.96
C LYS A 57 -13.78 20.49 0.17
N TRP A 58 -12.87 20.00 1.02
CA TRP A 58 -13.23 19.20 2.18
C TRP A 58 -14.12 19.96 3.16
N PHE A 59 -13.79 21.20 3.52
CA PHE A 59 -14.64 22.05 4.38
C PHE A 59 -16.00 22.33 3.75
N ALA A 60 -16.07 22.53 2.44
CA ALA A 60 -17.34 22.71 1.74
C ALA A 60 -18.23 21.47 1.87
N ASN A 61 -17.66 20.27 1.67
CA ASN A 61 -18.35 19.00 1.85
C ASN A 61 -18.81 18.79 3.30
N LEU A 62 -17.93 19.11 4.27
CA LEU A 62 -18.24 19.00 5.69
C LEU A 62 -19.44 19.90 6.07
N ARG A 63 -19.41 21.18 5.68
CA ARG A 63 -20.48 22.13 5.98
C ARG A 63 -21.79 21.76 5.28
N GLU A 64 -21.74 21.24 4.06
CA GLU A 64 -22.91 20.70 3.35
C GLU A 64 -23.54 19.54 4.13
N ALA A 65 -22.72 18.60 4.62
CA ALA A 65 -23.18 17.44 5.38
C ALA A 65 -23.77 17.82 6.74
N LEU A 66 -23.16 18.79 7.44
CA LEU A 66 -23.61 19.24 8.76
C LEU A 66 -24.89 20.07 8.70
N GLY A 67 -25.12 20.84 7.62
CA GLY A 67 -26.19 21.85 7.56
C GLY A 67 -26.05 22.86 8.69
N ASP A 68 -27.11 23.03 9.50
CA ASP A 68 -27.11 23.94 10.66
C ASP A 68 -26.58 23.32 11.95
N ARG A 69 -26.18 22.02 11.92
CA ARG A 69 -25.67 21.31 13.10
C ARG A 69 -24.15 21.51 13.24
N LYS A 70 -23.64 21.27 14.46
CA LYS A 70 -22.22 21.30 14.77
C LYS A 70 -21.75 19.90 15.12
N PRO A 71 -20.48 19.54 14.82
CA PRO A 71 -19.91 18.26 15.20
C PRO A 71 -19.59 18.25 16.71
N ASP A 72 -19.82 17.12 17.34
CA ASP A 72 -19.45 16.86 18.74
C ASP A 72 -18.06 16.25 18.87
N TYR A 73 -17.66 15.45 17.86
CA TYR A 73 -16.40 14.71 17.85
C TYR A 73 -15.69 14.82 16.51
N LEU A 74 -14.35 14.88 16.57
CA LEU A 74 -13.45 14.49 15.50
C LEU A 74 -12.71 13.24 15.96
N VAL A 75 -12.91 12.11 15.29
CA VAL A 75 -12.18 10.86 15.50
C VAL A 75 -10.96 10.87 14.58
N VAL A 76 -9.78 10.68 15.15
CA VAL A 76 -8.50 10.68 14.44
C VAL A 76 -7.96 9.26 14.41
N SER A 77 -8.20 8.56 13.32
CA SER A 77 -7.71 7.21 13.08
C SER A 77 -6.22 7.20 12.76
N HIS A 78 -5.76 8.25 12.03
CA HIS A 78 -4.40 8.36 11.52
C HIS A 78 -3.91 9.82 11.49
N LEU A 79 -2.61 10.03 11.76
CA LEU A 79 -2.00 11.37 11.84
C LEU A 79 -1.14 11.74 10.62
N GLU A 80 -1.07 10.89 9.60
CA GLU A 80 -0.39 11.27 8.38
C GLU A 80 -1.04 12.53 7.78
N PRO A 81 -0.25 13.49 7.29
CA PRO A 81 -0.77 14.80 6.88
C PRO A 81 -1.89 14.76 5.85
N ASP A 82 -1.95 13.74 5.01
CA ASP A 82 -3.01 13.58 4.01
C ASP A 82 -4.40 13.27 4.62
N HIS A 83 -4.45 12.89 5.90
CA HIS A 83 -5.68 12.73 6.69
C HIS A 83 -5.77 13.69 7.88
N ALA A 84 -4.65 14.30 8.28
CA ALA A 84 -4.56 15.08 9.51
C ALA A 84 -4.38 16.58 9.31
N SER A 85 -4.04 17.06 8.11
CA SER A 85 -3.67 18.47 7.87
C SER A 85 -4.73 19.48 8.30
N ASN A 86 -5.99 19.11 8.34
CA ASN A 86 -7.06 20.02 8.69
C ASN A 86 -7.53 19.91 10.15
N ILE A 87 -6.89 19.08 11.00
CA ILE A 87 -7.26 18.91 12.41
C ILE A 87 -7.29 20.24 13.15
N GLN A 88 -6.24 21.06 13.05
CA GLN A 88 -6.17 22.36 13.72
C GLN A 88 -7.28 23.28 13.24
N LYS A 89 -7.45 23.42 11.93
CA LYS A 89 -8.47 24.34 11.35
C LYS A 89 -9.90 23.96 11.76
N VAL A 90 -10.23 22.66 11.72
CA VAL A 90 -11.58 22.21 12.10
C VAL A 90 -11.81 22.33 13.59
N ALA A 91 -10.78 22.13 14.41
CA ALA A 91 -10.86 22.34 15.84
C ALA A 91 -10.99 23.81 16.27
N GLU A 92 -10.44 24.74 15.47
CA GLU A 92 -10.61 26.19 15.63
C GLU A 92 -12.02 26.64 15.18
N GLU A 93 -12.56 26.06 14.09
CA GLU A 93 -13.91 26.36 13.59
C GLU A 93 -14.99 25.85 14.55
N TYR A 94 -14.75 24.70 15.21
CA TYR A 94 -15.67 24.10 16.16
C TYR A 94 -15.04 23.96 17.56
N PRO A 95 -14.96 25.05 18.34
CA PRO A 95 -14.20 25.08 19.61
C PRO A 95 -14.79 24.16 20.70
N ASP A 96 -16.07 23.80 20.61
CA ASP A 96 -16.73 22.91 21.56
C ASP A 96 -16.55 21.40 21.22
N MET A 97 -16.07 21.11 19.99
CA MET A 97 -15.85 19.75 19.51
C MET A 97 -14.71 19.07 20.26
N GLN A 98 -14.93 17.83 20.69
CA GLN A 98 -13.90 16.98 21.31
C GLN A 98 -13.12 16.21 20.23
N ILE A 99 -11.83 15.99 20.50
CA ILE A 99 -10.95 15.19 19.63
C ILE A 99 -10.78 13.82 20.27
N VAL A 100 -11.10 12.77 19.52
CA VAL A 100 -11.02 11.37 19.94
C VAL A 100 -9.79 10.73 19.28
N GLY A 101 -8.96 10.09 20.08
CA GLY A 101 -7.76 9.41 19.60
C GLY A 101 -7.15 8.57 20.72
N ASN A 102 -6.20 7.70 20.40
CA ASN A 102 -5.50 6.97 21.45
C ASN A 102 -4.37 7.82 22.09
N ALA A 103 -3.77 7.32 23.15
CA ALA A 103 -2.72 8.05 23.88
C ALA A 103 -1.52 8.42 22.98
N LYS A 104 -1.18 7.57 21.99
CA LYS A 104 -0.09 7.84 21.07
C LYS A 104 -0.45 8.92 20.06
N THR A 105 -1.70 8.94 19.57
CA THR A 105 -2.24 10.01 18.72
C THR A 105 -2.01 11.37 19.36
N PHE A 106 -2.39 11.54 20.63
CA PHE A 106 -2.20 12.82 21.33
C PHE A 106 -0.73 13.17 21.61
N ASN A 107 0.12 12.16 21.87
CA ASN A 107 1.55 12.39 22.04
C ASN A 107 2.23 12.87 20.74
N MET A 108 1.77 12.35 19.59
CA MET A 108 2.31 12.72 18.26
C MET A 108 1.69 14.02 17.73
N MET A 109 0.41 14.27 18.02
CA MET A 109 -0.34 15.42 17.51
C MET A 109 0.35 16.77 17.85
N GLY A 110 0.94 16.89 19.04
CA GLY A 110 1.70 18.07 19.44
C GLY A 110 2.99 18.30 18.66
N GLN A 111 3.42 17.37 17.79
CA GLN A 111 4.55 17.56 16.87
C GLN A 111 4.09 18.20 15.55
N PHE A 112 2.81 18.10 15.22
CA PHE A 112 2.22 18.64 13.99
C PHE A 112 1.49 19.96 14.21
N PHE A 113 0.84 20.13 15.37
CA PHE A 113 -0.10 21.22 15.61
C PHE A 113 0.19 21.92 16.93
N ASP A 114 0.11 23.27 16.93
CA ASP A 114 0.14 24.12 18.13
C ASP A 114 -1.31 24.42 18.54
N ILE A 115 -1.97 23.43 19.17
CA ILE A 115 -3.36 23.51 19.57
C ILE A 115 -3.53 23.04 21.01
N ASP A 116 -4.20 23.84 21.82
CA ASP A 116 -4.56 23.44 23.19
C ASP A 116 -5.81 22.55 23.18
N LEU A 117 -5.61 21.28 23.50
CA LEU A 117 -6.67 20.27 23.61
C LEU A 117 -6.89 19.81 25.05
N THR A 118 -6.42 20.53 26.09
CA THR A 118 -6.39 20.07 27.47
C THR A 118 -7.76 19.56 27.94
N ASP A 119 -8.84 20.27 27.64
CA ASP A 119 -10.21 19.93 28.03
C ASP A 119 -11.04 19.29 26.91
N ARG A 120 -10.40 18.97 25.77
CA ARG A 120 -11.09 18.51 24.55
C ARG A 120 -10.67 17.10 24.11
N LYS A 121 -9.77 16.44 24.86
CA LYS A 121 -9.28 15.10 24.54
C LYS A 121 -10.22 14.02 25.06
N VAL A 122 -10.57 13.09 24.17
CA VAL A 122 -11.18 11.81 24.52
C VAL A 122 -10.16 10.73 24.18
N VAL A 123 -9.46 10.23 25.20
CA VAL A 123 -8.45 9.18 25.02
C VAL A 123 -9.11 7.83 25.03
N VAL A 124 -8.92 7.05 23.97
CA VAL A 124 -9.51 5.70 23.82
C VAL A 124 -8.42 4.63 23.72
N ALA A 125 -8.79 3.41 24.03
CA ALA A 125 -7.95 2.22 23.99
C ALA A 125 -8.67 1.07 23.28
N GLU A 126 -8.00 -0.09 23.18
CA GLU A 126 -8.55 -1.29 22.54
C GLU A 126 -9.89 -1.69 23.17
N GLY A 127 -10.93 -1.76 22.35
CA GLY A 127 -12.27 -2.20 22.74
C GLY A 127 -13.10 -1.15 23.46
N ASP A 128 -12.58 0.06 23.68
CA ASP A 128 -13.37 1.17 24.20
C ASP A 128 -14.50 1.53 23.24
N LYS A 129 -15.57 2.15 23.77
CA LYS A 129 -16.75 2.48 23.04
C LYS A 129 -17.10 3.96 23.16
N LEU A 130 -17.58 4.54 22.06
CA LEU A 130 -18.13 5.90 22.01
C LEU A 130 -19.55 5.86 21.46
N SER A 131 -20.52 6.21 22.30
CA SER A 131 -21.92 6.32 21.88
C SER A 131 -22.18 7.70 21.27
N LEU A 132 -22.82 7.70 20.10
CA LEU A 132 -23.29 8.91 19.42
C LEU A 132 -24.80 9.10 19.60
N GLY A 133 -25.48 8.15 20.23
CA GLY A 133 -26.92 8.06 20.39
C GLY A 133 -27.40 6.70 19.91
N LYS A 134 -27.86 6.57 18.70
CA LYS A 134 -28.22 5.32 18.04
C LYS A 134 -26.98 4.53 17.57
N HIS A 135 -25.96 5.24 17.09
CA HIS A 135 -24.70 4.68 16.64
C HIS A 135 -23.70 4.55 17.78
N GLU A 136 -22.88 3.49 17.75
CA GLU A 136 -21.80 3.25 18.72
C GLU A 136 -20.55 2.83 17.97
N LEU A 137 -19.44 3.56 18.21
CA LEU A 137 -18.12 3.21 17.72
C LEU A 137 -17.40 2.34 18.72
N THR A 138 -16.78 1.24 18.27
CA THR A 138 -15.83 0.41 19.02
C THR A 138 -14.45 0.58 18.42
N PHE A 139 -13.46 0.93 19.24
CA PHE A 139 -12.10 1.20 18.78
C PHE A 139 -11.26 -0.07 18.71
N VAL A 140 -10.59 -0.28 17.57
CA VAL A 140 -9.70 -1.42 17.29
C VAL A 140 -8.30 -0.87 17.02
N MET A 141 -7.37 -1.04 17.96
CA MET A 141 -6.00 -0.56 17.76
C MET A 141 -5.29 -1.35 16.67
N ALA A 142 -4.70 -0.62 15.71
CA ALA A 142 -3.99 -1.14 14.55
C ALA A 142 -2.54 -0.59 14.44
N PRO A 143 -1.73 -0.68 15.52
CA PRO A 143 -0.40 -0.07 15.53
C PRO A 143 0.48 -0.61 14.42
N MET A 144 1.20 0.29 13.73
CA MET A 144 2.05 0.02 12.57
C MET A 144 1.30 -0.48 11.32
N VAL A 145 -0.01 -0.18 11.23
CA VAL A 145 -0.75 -0.38 10.00
C VAL A 145 -1.22 1.00 9.45
N HIS A 146 -0.34 1.95 8.95
CA HIS A 146 1.13 1.66 8.88
C HIS A 146 1.95 2.51 9.86
N TRP A 147 1.35 3.44 10.61
CA TRP A 147 1.98 4.24 11.68
C TRP A 147 1.64 3.71 13.08
N PRO A 148 2.42 4.10 14.10
CA PRO A 148 2.30 3.51 15.43
C PRO A 148 1.02 3.87 16.19
N GLU A 149 0.33 4.95 15.83
CA GLU A 149 -0.89 5.44 16.47
C GLU A 149 -2.17 4.98 15.79
N VAL A 150 -2.07 4.32 14.62
CA VAL A 150 -3.25 3.95 13.84
C VAL A 150 -4.24 3.13 14.65
N MET A 151 -5.50 3.50 14.52
CA MET A 151 -6.66 2.74 15.00
C MET A 151 -7.74 2.66 13.92
N MET A 152 -8.63 1.71 14.05
CA MET A 152 -9.82 1.54 13.23
C MET A 152 -11.05 1.64 14.12
N GLU A 153 -12.19 2.00 13.55
CA GLU A 153 -13.45 2.09 14.27
C GLU A 153 -14.50 1.18 13.64
N TYR A 154 -15.10 0.34 14.47
CA TYR A 154 -16.26 -0.44 14.05
C TYR A 154 -17.54 0.21 14.56
N GLU A 155 -18.38 0.65 13.63
CA GLU A 155 -19.72 1.16 13.89
C GLU A 155 -20.73 -0.01 13.83
N SER A 156 -21.38 -0.28 14.97
CA SER A 156 -22.14 -1.52 15.14
C SER A 156 -23.58 -1.49 14.62
N THR A 157 -24.17 -0.32 14.37
CA THR A 157 -25.55 -0.17 13.94
C THR A 157 -25.70 -0.45 12.45
N ASP A 158 -24.88 0.19 11.62
CA ASP A 158 -24.84 0.02 10.16
C ASP A 158 -23.74 -0.98 9.74
N LYS A 159 -23.01 -1.57 10.72
CA LYS A 159 -21.96 -2.57 10.54
C LYS A 159 -20.81 -2.10 9.63
N VAL A 160 -20.35 -0.90 9.86
CA VAL A 160 -19.31 -0.23 9.07
C VAL A 160 -17.98 -0.28 9.79
N LEU A 161 -16.95 -0.72 9.10
CA LEU A 161 -15.55 -0.62 9.55
C LEU A 161 -14.90 0.60 8.87
N PHE A 162 -14.52 1.62 9.64
CA PHE A 162 -13.58 2.65 9.21
C PHE A 162 -12.17 2.09 9.41
N SER A 163 -11.49 1.81 8.32
CA SER A 163 -10.31 0.92 8.32
C SER A 163 -8.98 1.65 8.26
N ALA A 164 -8.97 2.97 8.49
CA ALA A 164 -7.81 3.82 8.22
C ALA A 164 -7.27 3.51 6.79
N ASP A 165 -5.97 3.37 6.60
CA ASP A 165 -5.37 3.02 5.30
C ASP A 165 -5.59 1.56 4.89
N GLY A 166 -6.09 0.75 5.81
CA GLY A 166 -6.42 -0.64 5.49
C GLY A 166 -7.46 -0.74 4.38
N PHE A 167 -7.21 -1.61 3.40
CA PHE A 167 -8.04 -1.80 2.20
C PHE A 167 -8.07 -0.62 1.22
N GLY A 168 -7.21 0.39 1.43
CA GLY A 168 -7.03 1.52 0.52
C GLY A 168 -6.36 1.14 -0.80
N LYS A 169 -6.46 2.03 -1.77
CA LYS A 169 -5.79 1.95 -3.07
C LYS A 169 -5.45 3.34 -3.61
N PHE A 170 -4.49 3.43 -4.51
CA PHE A 170 -4.29 4.62 -5.34
C PHE A 170 -5.46 4.81 -6.32
N GLY A 171 -5.60 6.03 -6.83
CA GLY A 171 -6.63 6.42 -7.79
C GLY A 171 -7.81 7.16 -7.17
N ALA A 172 -8.34 8.14 -7.90
CA ALA A 172 -9.57 8.86 -7.57
C ALA A 172 -10.79 7.94 -7.69
N LEU A 173 -11.87 8.24 -6.97
CA LEU A 173 -13.06 7.38 -6.90
C LEU A 173 -13.85 7.26 -8.19
N ASP A 174 -13.70 8.20 -9.12
CA ASP A 174 -14.38 8.19 -10.41
C ASP A 174 -13.55 7.52 -11.53
N THR A 175 -12.44 6.86 -11.17
CA THR A 175 -11.60 6.12 -12.10
C THR A 175 -12.08 4.67 -12.19
N ASP A 176 -12.36 4.22 -13.42
CA ASP A 176 -12.72 2.82 -13.70
C ASP A 176 -11.46 1.97 -13.87
N GLU A 177 -10.96 1.43 -12.76
CA GLU A 177 -9.80 0.54 -12.73
C GLU A 177 -9.99 -0.60 -11.72
N ASP A 178 -9.30 -1.72 -11.96
CA ASP A 178 -9.35 -2.86 -11.06
C ASP A 178 -8.77 -2.51 -9.69
N TRP A 179 -9.57 -2.75 -8.64
CA TRP A 179 -9.15 -2.50 -7.25
C TRP A 179 -7.87 -3.27 -6.92
N THR A 180 -7.74 -4.51 -7.37
CA THR A 180 -6.67 -5.40 -6.93
C THR A 180 -5.29 -4.89 -7.31
N CYS A 181 -5.11 -4.35 -8.52
CA CYS A 181 -3.83 -3.84 -9.01
C CYS A 181 -3.35 -2.68 -8.14
N GLU A 182 -4.15 -1.61 -8.08
CA GLU A 182 -3.79 -0.41 -7.35
C GLU A 182 -3.77 -0.60 -5.82
N ALA A 183 -4.62 -1.47 -5.28
CA ALA A 183 -4.59 -1.81 -3.85
C ALA A 183 -3.36 -2.64 -3.48
N ARG A 184 -2.91 -3.56 -4.36
CA ARG A 184 -1.66 -4.32 -4.15
C ARG A 184 -0.46 -3.40 -4.23
N ARG A 185 -0.43 -2.47 -5.21
CA ARG A 185 0.61 -1.45 -5.35
C ARG A 185 0.67 -0.55 -4.11
N TYR A 186 -0.48 -0.06 -3.65
CA TYR A 186 -0.61 0.69 -2.39
C TYR A 186 -0.10 -0.14 -1.21
N TYR A 187 -0.63 -1.35 -1.02
CA TYR A 187 -0.30 -2.20 0.11
C TYR A 187 1.20 -2.46 0.24
N PHE A 188 1.86 -2.97 -0.80
CA PHE A 188 3.28 -3.35 -0.70
C PHE A 188 4.21 -2.14 -0.59
N ASN A 189 3.84 -0.99 -1.12
CA ASN A 189 4.65 0.22 -1.02
C ASN A 189 4.44 0.99 0.30
N ILE A 190 3.25 0.99 0.87
CA ILE A 190 2.90 1.73 2.10
C ILE A 190 2.92 0.82 3.34
N VAL A 191 2.20 -0.29 3.31
CA VAL A 191 1.95 -1.15 4.48
C VAL A 191 2.89 -2.37 4.53
N GLY A 192 3.39 -2.84 3.40
CA GLY A 192 3.96 -4.19 3.17
C GLY A 192 4.99 -4.71 4.17
N LYS A 193 5.78 -3.82 4.81
CA LYS A 193 6.73 -4.20 5.86
C LYS A 193 6.05 -4.82 7.10
N TYR A 194 4.81 -4.45 7.36
CA TYR A 194 4.11 -4.71 8.62
C TYR A 194 3.10 -5.86 8.54
N GLY A 195 3.38 -6.88 7.73
CA GLY A 195 2.47 -8.01 7.52
C GLY A 195 1.99 -8.69 8.80
N ALA A 196 2.86 -8.86 9.82
CA ALA A 196 2.48 -9.45 11.09
C ALA A 196 1.44 -8.60 11.85
N GLN A 197 1.56 -7.28 11.78
CA GLN A 197 0.62 -6.35 12.40
C GLN A 197 -0.73 -6.38 11.66
N VAL A 198 -0.72 -6.42 10.34
CA VAL A 198 -1.94 -6.60 9.53
C VAL A 198 -2.64 -7.92 9.88
N GLN A 199 -1.89 -9.04 9.98
CA GLN A 199 -2.46 -10.33 10.42
C GLN A 199 -3.11 -10.25 11.81
N ALA A 200 -2.51 -9.50 12.74
CA ALA A 200 -3.08 -9.30 14.07
C ALA A 200 -4.41 -8.51 14.01
N VAL A 201 -4.48 -7.47 13.16
CA VAL A 201 -5.70 -6.68 12.96
C VAL A 201 -6.79 -7.51 12.28
N LEU A 202 -6.46 -8.26 11.21
CA LEU A 202 -7.41 -9.16 10.55
C LEU A 202 -8.02 -10.18 11.54
N LYS A 203 -7.21 -10.72 12.45
CA LYS A 203 -7.68 -11.63 13.49
C LYS A 203 -8.64 -10.96 14.47
N LYS A 204 -8.40 -9.70 14.85
CA LYS A 204 -9.33 -8.94 15.69
C LYS A 204 -10.64 -8.67 14.96
N ALA A 205 -10.58 -8.24 13.72
CA ALA A 205 -11.74 -7.93 12.89
C ALA A 205 -12.59 -9.16 12.52
N ALA A 206 -12.02 -10.36 12.54
CA ALA A 206 -12.74 -11.60 12.21
C ALA A 206 -13.94 -11.92 13.13
N GLY A 207 -14.00 -11.29 14.32
CA GLY A 207 -15.14 -11.41 15.24
C GLY A 207 -16.22 -10.34 15.04
N LEU A 208 -16.04 -9.39 14.14
CA LEU A 208 -16.97 -8.29 13.87
C LEU A 208 -17.90 -8.64 12.71
N ASP A 209 -19.16 -8.22 12.81
CA ASP A 209 -20.15 -8.39 11.75
C ASP A 209 -20.09 -7.20 10.79
N ILE A 210 -19.12 -7.21 9.87
CA ILE A 210 -18.82 -6.11 8.95
C ILE A 210 -19.60 -6.30 7.66
N GLU A 211 -20.40 -5.29 7.28
CA GLU A 211 -21.12 -5.23 6.00
C GLU A 211 -20.52 -4.21 5.03
N LYS A 212 -19.77 -3.22 5.53
CA LYS A 212 -19.09 -2.20 4.72
C LYS A 212 -17.71 -1.89 5.30
N ILE A 213 -16.76 -1.60 4.41
CA ILE A 213 -15.44 -1.09 4.79
C ILE A 213 -15.25 0.29 4.16
N CYS A 214 -14.91 1.27 5.00
CA CYS A 214 -14.69 2.66 4.63
C CYS A 214 -13.21 3.01 4.84
N PRO A 215 -12.34 2.83 3.83
CA PRO A 215 -10.92 3.15 3.91
C PRO A 215 -10.69 4.65 3.77
N LEU A 216 -9.48 5.11 4.14
CA LEU A 216 -9.05 6.50 3.94
C LEU A 216 -8.65 6.82 2.49
N HIS A 217 -8.41 5.79 1.66
CA HIS A 217 -8.19 5.92 0.22
C HIS A 217 -9.00 4.88 -0.56
N GLY A 218 -9.42 5.22 -1.78
CA GLY A 218 -10.12 4.31 -2.68
C GLY A 218 -11.60 4.10 -2.35
N PRO A 219 -12.26 3.13 -2.99
CA PRO A 219 -13.72 2.98 -2.92
C PRO A 219 -14.17 2.42 -1.56
N ILE A 220 -15.40 2.77 -1.19
CA ILE A 220 -16.11 2.10 -0.11
C ILE A 220 -16.49 0.71 -0.57
N LEU A 221 -16.12 -0.30 0.21
CA LEU A 221 -16.35 -1.70 -0.12
C LEU A 221 -17.64 -2.17 0.55
N THR A 222 -18.61 -2.57 -0.27
CA THR A 222 -19.97 -2.93 0.20
C THR A 222 -20.40 -4.33 -0.20
N GLU A 223 -19.66 -4.96 -1.12
CA GLU A 223 -19.98 -6.28 -1.65
C GLU A 223 -18.75 -7.18 -1.63
N ASN A 224 -18.95 -8.49 -1.51
CA ASN A 224 -17.88 -9.48 -1.59
C ASN A 224 -16.67 -9.20 -0.67
N LEU A 225 -16.91 -8.74 0.56
CA LEU A 225 -15.85 -8.34 1.50
C LEU A 225 -14.82 -9.45 1.74
N GLY A 226 -15.24 -10.71 1.66
CA GLY A 226 -14.34 -11.85 1.75
C GLY A 226 -13.18 -11.82 0.75
N PHE A 227 -13.44 -11.34 -0.48
CA PHE A 227 -12.41 -11.19 -1.51
C PHE A 227 -11.28 -10.23 -1.05
N TYR A 228 -11.63 -9.07 -0.53
CA TYR A 228 -10.66 -8.07 -0.07
C TYR A 228 -9.88 -8.55 1.15
N ILE A 229 -10.58 -9.20 2.09
CA ILE A 229 -9.97 -9.80 3.28
C ILE A 229 -8.98 -10.91 2.90
N ASP A 230 -9.33 -11.76 1.94
CA ASP A 230 -8.46 -12.84 1.44
C ASP A 230 -7.21 -12.27 0.75
N LYS A 231 -7.33 -11.17 -0.02
CA LYS A 231 -6.18 -10.47 -0.60
C LYS A 231 -5.24 -9.94 0.49
N TYR A 232 -5.77 -9.23 1.48
CA TYR A 232 -4.98 -8.74 2.61
C TYR A 232 -4.34 -9.86 3.42
N ASN A 233 -5.03 -10.99 3.61
CA ASN A 233 -4.47 -12.17 4.27
C ASN A 233 -3.30 -12.77 3.48
N THR A 234 -3.43 -12.88 2.16
CA THR A 234 -2.38 -13.35 1.24
C THR A 234 -1.16 -12.42 1.28
N TRP A 235 -1.38 -11.11 1.10
CA TRP A 235 -0.29 -10.12 1.06
C TRP A 235 0.44 -10.01 2.39
N SER A 236 -0.29 -9.94 3.50
CA SER A 236 0.29 -9.78 4.84
C SER A 236 0.96 -11.04 5.39
N SER A 237 0.64 -12.22 4.86
CA SER A 237 1.38 -13.46 5.11
C SER A 237 2.58 -13.66 4.16
N TYR A 238 2.81 -12.70 3.24
CA TYR A 238 3.86 -12.75 2.21
C TYR A 238 3.78 -13.97 1.29
N GLN A 239 2.58 -14.50 1.12
CA GLN A 239 2.35 -15.54 0.11
C GLN A 239 2.26 -14.91 -1.28
N PRO A 240 2.74 -15.59 -2.33
CA PRO A 240 2.50 -15.13 -3.69
C PRO A 240 1.00 -15.15 -3.99
N GLU A 241 0.54 -14.15 -4.72
CA GLU A 241 -0.85 -14.08 -5.16
C GLU A 241 -1.10 -14.95 -6.39
N ASP A 242 -0.12 -14.97 -7.29
CA ASP A 242 -0.16 -15.69 -8.56
C ASP A 242 1.05 -16.62 -8.71
N GLU A 243 0.84 -17.79 -9.28
CA GLU A 243 1.92 -18.57 -9.86
C GLU A 243 2.37 -17.87 -11.15
N GLY A 244 3.65 -17.53 -11.24
CA GLY A 244 4.20 -16.81 -12.38
C GLY A 244 5.61 -16.30 -12.12
N ILE A 245 6.14 -15.57 -13.08
CA ILE A 245 7.53 -15.09 -13.05
C ILE A 245 7.55 -13.61 -13.39
N LEU A 246 8.12 -12.79 -12.51
CA LEU A 246 8.55 -11.44 -12.89
C LEU A 246 9.97 -11.49 -13.43
N VAL A 247 10.21 -10.97 -14.62
CA VAL A 247 11.54 -10.70 -15.17
C VAL A 247 11.83 -9.21 -15.03
N ALA A 248 12.66 -8.85 -14.04
CA ALA A 248 13.07 -7.49 -13.76
C ALA A 248 14.44 -7.20 -14.37
N CYS A 249 14.54 -6.17 -15.20
CA CYS A 249 15.74 -5.87 -15.99
C CYS A 249 16.25 -4.45 -15.76
N ALA A 250 17.58 -4.32 -15.53
CA ALA A 250 18.28 -3.04 -15.56
C ALA A 250 19.44 -3.12 -16.57
N SER A 251 19.37 -2.31 -17.64
CA SER A 251 20.31 -2.38 -18.77
C SER A 251 20.86 -1.02 -19.16
N ILE A 252 22.19 -0.90 -19.32
CA ILE A 252 22.84 0.35 -19.73
C ILE A 252 22.63 0.63 -21.23
N HIS A 253 23.02 -0.33 -22.10
CA HIS A 253 23.05 -0.17 -23.55
C HIS A 253 22.10 -1.12 -24.30
N GLY A 254 21.17 -1.77 -23.60
CA GLY A 254 20.16 -2.63 -24.18
C GLY A 254 20.54 -4.10 -24.36
N ASN A 255 21.81 -4.51 -24.22
CA ASN A 255 22.17 -5.92 -24.39
C ASN A 255 21.61 -6.83 -23.31
N THR A 256 21.63 -6.39 -22.04
CA THR A 256 20.99 -7.11 -20.94
C THR A 256 19.49 -7.14 -21.11
N LYS A 257 18.87 -6.05 -21.59
CA LYS A 257 17.44 -5.98 -21.88
C LYS A 257 17.05 -6.98 -22.98
N LYS A 258 17.78 -7.05 -24.09
CA LYS A 258 17.51 -8.05 -25.15
C LYS A 258 17.58 -9.48 -24.63
N ALA A 259 18.54 -9.77 -23.73
CA ALA A 259 18.64 -11.08 -23.12
C ALA A 259 17.45 -11.38 -22.16
N ALA A 260 17.05 -10.39 -21.37
CA ALA A 260 15.90 -10.50 -20.46
C ALA A 260 14.57 -10.67 -21.24
N GLU A 261 14.40 -9.94 -22.36
CA GLU A 261 13.25 -10.07 -23.25
C GLU A 261 13.19 -11.47 -23.87
N LEU A 262 14.33 -11.98 -24.40
CA LEU A 262 14.41 -13.34 -24.94
C LEU A 262 14.08 -14.39 -23.89
N LEU A 263 14.59 -14.23 -22.65
CA LEU A 263 14.25 -15.11 -21.53
C LEU A 263 12.75 -15.10 -21.23
N ALA A 264 12.15 -13.90 -21.18
CA ALA A 264 10.71 -13.75 -20.95
C ALA A 264 9.89 -14.44 -22.06
N GLU A 265 10.28 -14.33 -23.31
CA GLU A 265 9.64 -15.02 -24.44
C GLU A 265 9.77 -16.55 -24.31
N LYS A 266 10.95 -17.07 -23.97
CA LYS A 266 11.17 -18.50 -23.76
C LYS A 266 10.32 -19.04 -22.60
N LEU A 267 10.21 -18.28 -21.50
CA LEU A 267 9.37 -18.63 -20.36
C LEU A 267 7.88 -18.61 -20.74
N LYS A 268 7.40 -17.59 -21.46
CA LYS A 268 6.01 -17.53 -21.95
C LYS A 268 5.67 -18.70 -22.88
N ALA A 269 6.62 -19.15 -23.69
CA ALA A 269 6.44 -20.29 -24.60
C ALA A 269 6.19 -21.62 -23.84
N THR A 270 6.55 -21.72 -22.57
CA THR A 270 6.24 -22.88 -21.72
C THR A 270 4.83 -22.87 -21.14
N GLY A 271 4.07 -21.77 -21.34
CA GLY A 271 2.72 -21.58 -20.83
C GLY A 271 2.67 -20.95 -19.42
N VAL A 272 3.81 -20.62 -18.81
CA VAL A 272 3.85 -19.94 -17.50
C VAL A 272 3.49 -18.46 -17.66
N LYS A 273 2.83 -17.88 -16.66
CA LYS A 273 2.52 -16.44 -16.61
C LYS A 273 3.82 -15.65 -16.40
N VAL A 274 4.08 -14.66 -17.24
CA VAL A 274 5.32 -13.86 -17.16
C VAL A 274 4.97 -12.38 -17.26
N ALA A 275 5.40 -11.61 -16.26
CA ALA A 275 5.50 -10.15 -16.31
C ALA A 275 6.95 -9.73 -16.63
N PHE A 276 7.11 -8.58 -17.23
CA PHE A 276 8.41 -7.99 -17.55
C PHE A 276 8.43 -6.53 -17.13
N THR A 277 9.49 -6.10 -16.45
CA THR A 277 9.71 -4.71 -16.09
C THR A 277 11.12 -4.25 -16.43
N ASP A 278 11.23 -3.07 -17.04
CA ASP A 278 12.48 -2.34 -17.25
C ASP A 278 12.69 -1.35 -16.10
N ILE A 279 13.40 -1.77 -15.07
CA ILE A 279 13.67 -0.97 -13.85
C ILE A 279 14.25 0.42 -14.16
N CYS A 280 14.85 0.60 -15.35
CA CYS A 280 15.40 1.90 -15.74
C CYS A 280 14.34 2.84 -16.35
N ARG A 281 13.13 2.40 -16.59
CA ARG A 281 12.09 3.15 -17.32
C ARG A 281 10.71 3.09 -16.68
N ASP A 282 10.36 1.94 -16.13
CA ASP A 282 9.05 1.70 -15.56
C ASP A 282 8.98 2.21 -14.11
N ASP A 283 7.78 2.36 -13.57
CA ASP A 283 7.60 2.79 -12.19
C ASP A 283 8.14 1.73 -11.21
N MET A 284 8.97 2.18 -10.27
CA MET A 284 9.53 1.33 -9.22
C MET A 284 8.45 0.70 -8.34
N ALA A 285 7.36 1.42 -8.07
CA ALA A 285 6.26 0.92 -7.24
C ALA A 285 5.51 -0.25 -7.90
N GLU A 286 5.36 -0.22 -9.22
CA GLU A 286 4.82 -1.32 -10.03
C GLU A 286 5.75 -2.53 -10.01
N ALA A 287 7.07 -2.30 -10.17
CA ALA A 287 8.05 -3.37 -10.12
C ALA A 287 8.08 -4.08 -8.76
N VAL A 288 7.94 -3.33 -7.67
CA VAL A 288 7.85 -3.87 -6.30
C VAL A 288 6.57 -4.69 -6.13
N GLU A 289 5.43 -4.16 -6.56
CA GLU A 289 4.13 -4.82 -6.50
C GLU A 289 4.15 -6.17 -7.23
N ASP A 290 4.63 -6.18 -8.47
CA ASP A 290 4.75 -7.39 -9.28
C ASP A 290 5.73 -8.42 -8.68
N ALA A 291 6.81 -7.97 -8.04
CA ALA A 291 7.73 -8.88 -7.34
C ALA A 291 7.01 -9.62 -6.20
N PHE A 292 6.15 -8.95 -5.44
CA PHE A 292 5.37 -9.58 -4.39
C PHE A 292 4.21 -10.42 -4.92
N ARG A 293 3.67 -10.08 -6.09
CA ARG A 293 2.56 -10.79 -6.72
C ARG A 293 2.93 -12.21 -7.13
N TYR A 294 4.09 -12.37 -7.78
CA TYR A 294 4.51 -13.64 -8.36
C TYR A 294 5.37 -14.48 -7.40
N ASP A 295 5.33 -15.80 -7.58
CA ASP A 295 6.11 -16.74 -6.78
C ASP A 295 7.58 -16.84 -7.19
N ARG A 296 7.93 -16.35 -8.39
CA ARG A 296 9.30 -16.37 -8.95
C ARG A 296 9.72 -15.00 -9.48
N LEU A 297 11.00 -14.66 -9.27
CA LEU A 297 11.62 -13.41 -9.72
C LEU A 297 12.92 -13.72 -10.45
N VAL A 298 13.12 -13.13 -11.62
CA VAL A 298 14.39 -13.15 -12.34
C VAL A 298 14.99 -11.76 -12.33
N LEU A 299 16.20 -11.62 -11.78
CA LEU A 299 16.96 -10.38 -11.70
C LEU A 299 17.98 -10.34 -12.84
N CYS A 300 17.79 -9.42 -13.79
CA CYS A 300 18.66 -9.25 -14.95
C CYS A 300 19.41 -7.92 -14.83
N ALA A 301 20.71 -7.93 -14.55
CA ALA A 301 21.49 -6.70 -14.41
C ALA A 301 22.89 -6.81 -14.98
N CYS A 302 23.46 -5.67 -15.36
CA CYS A 302 24.87 -5.59 -15.76
C CYS A 302 25.73 -5.18 -14.55
N THR A 303 27.01 -5.54 -14.65
CA THR A 303 28.05 -5.08 -13.74
C THR A 303 28.38 -3.62 -14.05
N TYR A 304 28.41 -2.78 -13.03
CA TYR A 304 28.73 -1.37 -13.10
C TYR A 304 29.67 -1.00 -11.95
N ASP A 305 30.79 -0.36 -12.24
CA ASP A 305 31.83 0.01 -11.25
C ASP A 305 32.27 -1.15 -10.34
N GLY A 306 32.28 -2.38 -10.89
CA GLY A 306 32.55 -3.60 -10.14
C GLY A 306 31.39 -4.07 -9.24
N GLY A 307 30.29 -3.35 -9.21
CA GLY A 307 29.09 -3.57 -8.43
C GLY A 307 27.87 -3.99 -9.28
N ILE A 308 26.67 -3.80 -8.70
CA ILE A 308 25.40 -3.94 -9.39
C ILE A 308 25.09 -2.61 -10.09
N PHE A 309 24.45 -2.64 -11.24
CA PHE A 309 23.95 -1.42 -11.88
C PHE A 309 22.92 -0.73 -10.98
N PRO A 310 23.10 0.58 -10.64
CA PRO A 310 22.36 1.26 -9.59
C PRO A 310 20.84 1.10 -9.59
N PRO A 311 20.11 1.16 -10.73
CA PRO A 311 18.66 0.95 -10.70
C PRO A 311 18.25 -0.42 -10.14
N MET A 312 19.02 -1.48 -10.42
CA MET A 312 18.75 -2.80 -9.87
C MET A 312 19.10 -2.87 -8.37
N GLU A 313 20.15 -2.19 -7.94
CA GLU A 313 20.50 -2.11 -6.52
C GLU A 313 19.42 -1.40 -5.72
N ASP A 314 18.86 -0.33 -6.27
CA ASP A 314 17.73 0.42 -5.69
C ASP A 314 16.47 -0.45 -5.59
N PHE A 315 16.13 -1.18 -6.64
CA PHE A 315 15.02 -2.16 -6.59
C PHE A 315 15.20 -3.19 -5.49
N LEU A 316 16.39 -3.77 -5.35
CA LEU A 316 16.71 -4.73 -4.28
C LEU A 316 16.62 -4.09 -2.88
N HIS A 317 16.97 -2.81 -2.77
CA HIS A 317 16.80 -2.05 -1.53
C HIS A 317 15.32 -1.90 -1.15
N HIS A 318 14.47 -1.55 -2.11
CA HIS A 318 13.01 -1.50 -1.90
C HIS A 318 12.47 -2.85 -1.45
N LEU A 319 12.82 -3.95 -2.12
CA LEU A 319 12.39 -5.30 -1.72
C LEU A 319 12.81 -5.64 -0.29
N LYS A 320 14.06 -5.31 0.08
CA LYS A 320 14.58 -5.50 1.44
C LYS A 320 13.81 -4.69 2.48
N ALA A 321 13.54 -3.41 2.19
CA ALA A 321 12.83 -2.51 3.09
C ALA A 321 11.40 -2.97 3.37
N LYS A 322 10.75 -3.63 2.38
CA LYS A 322 9.39 -4.16 2.45
C LYS A 322 9.31 -5.62 2.92
N ALA A 323 10.44 -6.18 3.41
CA ALA A 323 10.52 -7.55 3.94
C ALA A 323 10.16 -8.65 2.92
N TYR A 324 10.61 -8.48 1.66
CA TYR A 324 10.40 -9.47 0.59
C TYR A 324 10.88 -10.86 1.01
N GLN A 325 10.06 -11.88 0.79
CA GLN A 325 10.30 -13.23 1.30
C GLN A 325 9.45 -14.29 0.60
N ASN A 326 9.72 -15.58 0.89
CA ASN A 326 8.97 -16.74 0.40
C ASN A 326 8.92 -16.85 -1.13
N ARG A 327 10.04 -16.62 -1.82
CA ARG A 327 10.11 -16.61 -3.29
C ARG A 327 11.30 -17.40 -3.82
N LYS A 328 11.21 -17.80 -5.09
CA LYS A 328 12.35 -18.30 -5.86
C LYS A 328 12.94 -17.16 -6.68
N ILE A 329 14.29 -17.02 -6.65
CA ILE A 329 14.98 -15.94 -7.37
C ILE A 329 16.06 -16.53 -8.27
N ALA A 330 16.07 -16.12 -9.54
CA ALA A 330 17.08 -16.46 -10.53
C ALA A 330 17.86 -15.21 -10.98
N PHE A 331 19.03 -15.42 -11.58
CA PHE A 331 19.94 -14.34 -11.92
C PHE A 331 20.44 -14.43 -13.35
N VAL A 332 20.43 -13.29 -14.03
CA VAL A 332 21.05 -13.05 -15.32
C VAL A 332 22.02 -11.88 -15.16
N GLU A 333 23.29 -12.10 -15.40
CA GLU A 333 24.28 -11.04 -15.31
C GLU A 333 24.91 -10.73 -16.66
N ASN A 334 25.38 -9.49 -16.83
CA ASN A 334 26.16 -9.08 -17.97
C ASN A 334 27.41 -8.30 -17.53
N GLY A 335 28.55 -8.61 -18.12
CA GLY A 335 29.80 -7.89 -17.88
C GLY A 335 30.87 -8.27 -18.89
N SER A 336 31.42 -7.28 -19.60
CA SER A 336 32.33 -7.54 -20.74
C SER A 336 33.62 -8.26 -20.33
N TRP A 337 34.26 -7.89 -19.22
CA TRP A 337 35.55 -8.45 -18.79
C TRP A 337 35.52 -9.10 -17.38
N ALA A 338 34.61 -8.64 -16.49
CA ALA A 338 34.53 -9.14 -15.12
C ALA A 338 33.08 -9.07 -14.63
N PRO A 339 32.19 -9.99 -15.08
CA PRO A 339 30.81 -10.04 -14.58
C PRO A 339 30.80 -10.38 -13.07
N THR A 340 30.17 -9.53 -12.26
CA THR A 340 30.08 -9.66 -10.81
C THR A 340 28.67 -9.38 -10.26
N ALA A 341 27.78 -8.93 -11.11
CA ALA A 341 26.43 -8.49 -10.71
C ALA A 341 25.65 -9.62 -10.04
N ALA A 342 25.64 -10.83 -10.60
CA ALA A 342 24.90 -11.95 -10.04
C ALA A 342 25.37 -12.31 -8.63
N ARG A 343 26.70 -12.38 -8.41
CA ARG A 343 27.27 -12.67 -7.08
C ARG A 343 26.81 -11.65 -6.04
N GLN A 344 26.76 -10.38 -6.43
CA GLN A 344 26.38 -9.30 -5.50
C GLN A 344 24.87 -9.24 -5.27
N MET A 345 24.04 -9.41 -6.32
CA MET A 345 22.59 -9.57 -6.17
C MET A 345 22.27 -10.76 -5.26
N LYS A 346 22.94 -11.91 -5.47
CA LYS A 346 22.77 -13.10 -4.63
C LYS A 346 23.11 -12.83 -3.16
N ALA A 347 24.21 -12.14 -2.87
CA ALA A 347 24.59 -11.76 -1.50
C ALA A 347 23.52 -10.87 -0.80
N ILE A 348 22.83 -10.01 -1.55
CA ILE A 348 21.73 -9.21 -0.99
C ILE A 348 20.51 -10.08 -0.69
N VAL A 349 20.07 -10.90 -1.65
CA VAL A 349 18.84 -11.69 -1.50
C VAL A 349 19.00 -12.88 -0.54
N GLU A 350 20.20 -13.37 -0.30
CA GLU A 350 20.49 -14.34 0.77
C GLU A 350 20.17 -13.80 2.17
N GLY A 351 20.12 -12.48 2.33
CA GLY A 351 19.65 -11.82 3.55
C GLY A 351 18.12 -11.75 3.69
N PHE A 352 17.36 -12.14 2.68
CA PHE A 352 15.90 -12.18 2.73
C PHE A 352 15.43 -13.51 3.33
N LYS A 353 14.23 -13.51 3.91
CA LYS A 353 13.69 -14.70 4.56
C LYS A 353 13.12 -15.68 3.53
N ASN A 354 13.45 -16.97 3.66
CA ASN A 354 12.90 -18.06 2.85
C ASN A 354 13.01 -17.83 1.33
N ILE A 355 14.20 -17.46 0.87
CA ILE A 355 14.50 -17.35 -0.56
C ILE A 355 15.20 -18.62 -1.03
N GLU A 356 14.75 -19.14 -2.16
CA GLU A 356 15.41 -20.19 -2.92
C GLU A 356 16.11 -19.56 -4.14
N CYS A 357 17.42 -19.61 -4.22
CA CYS A 357 18.17 -19.17 -5.40
C CYS A 357 18.18 -20.29 -6.44
N VAL A 358 17.68 -20.00 -7.64
CA VAL A 358 17.56 -20.95 -8.75
C VAL A 358 18.82 -20.91 -9.60
N GLU A 359 19.39 -22.08 -9.90
CA GLU A 359 20.54 -22.24 -10.80
C GLU A 359 20.08 -22.82 -12.17
N PRO A 360 20.83 -22.59 -13.26
CA PRO A 360 22.09 -21.89 -13.30
C PRO A 360 21.96 -20.36 -13.34
N VAL A 361 23.00 -19.64 -12.97
CA VAL A 361 23.16 -18.22 -13.31
C VAL A 361 23.47 -18.11 -14.79
N VAL A 362 22.76 -17.24 -15.51
CA VAL A 362 23.09 -16.93 -16.91
C VAL A 362 24.11 -15.80 -16.92
N THR A 363 25.33 -16.09 -17.41
CA THR A 363 26.41 -15.10 -17.52
C THR A 363 26.62 -14.68 -18.96
N ILE A 364 26.42 -13.39 -19.23
CA ILE A 364 26.60 -12.79 -20.55
C ILE A 364 27.87 -11.94 -20.55
N LYS A 365 28.65 -12.04 -21.63
CA LYS A 365 29.83 -11.19 -21.84
C LYS A 365 29.54 -10.26 -23.02
N SER A 366 29.01 -9.08 -22.71
CA SER A 366 28.54 -8.04 -23.63
C SER A 366 27.26 -8.41 -24.39
N THR A 367 27.27 -9.40 -25.29
CA THR A 367 26.13 -9.87 -26.06
C THR A 367 25.87 -11.36 -25.86
N LEU A 368 24.65 -11.79 -26.11
CA LEU A 368 24.30 -13.21 -26.13
C LEU A 368 25.16 -13.98 -27.13
N ASN A 369 25.49 -15.21 -26.75
CA ASN A 369 26.17 -16.19 -27.59
C ASN A 369 25.63 -17.59 -27.25
N GLU A 370 26.04 -18.61 -28.02
CA GLU A 370 25.56 -19.98 -27.88
C GLU A 370 25.70 -20.54 -26.45
N ALA A 371 26.77 -20.19 -25.74
CA ALA A 371 26.99 -20.67 -24.37
C ALA A 371 25.99 -20.01 -23.39
N SER A 372 25.75 -18.70 -23.49
CA SER A 372 24.78 -17.98 -22.66
C SER A 372 23.34 -18.34 -23.00
N GLU A 373 23.02 -18.62 -24.28
CA GLU A 373 21.71 -19.12 -24.67
C GLU A 373 21.43 -20.52 -24.13
N LYS A 374 22.43 -21.40 -24.09
CA LYS A 374 22.31 -22.72 -23.46
C LYS A 374 22.05 -22.61 -21.97
N GLN A 375 22.79 -21.73 -21.24
CA GLN A 375 22.51 -21.47 -19.82
C GLN A 375 21.09 -20.92 -19.62
N MET A 376 20.60 -20.08 -20.52
CA MET A 376 19.24 -19.57 -20.51
C MET A 376 18.20 -20.69 -20.66
N ASP A 377 18.39 -21.63 -21.57
CA ASP A 377 17.50 -22.78 -21.77
C ASP A 377 17.47 -23.68 -20.51
N GLU A 378 18.63 -23.90 -19.90
CA GLU A 378 18.73 -24.63 -18.61
C GLU A 378 17.99 -23.89 -17.49
N LEU A 379 18.10 -22.54 -17.42
CA LEU A 379 17.38 -21.73 -16.45
C LEU A 379 15.88 -21.77 -16.67
N VAL A 380 15.41 -21.68 -17.91
CA VAL A 380 13.98 -21.84 -18.27
C VAL A 380 13.47 -23.18 -17.76
N ALA A 381 14.18 -24.27 -18.02
CA ALA A 381 13.80 -25.60 -17.53
C ALA A 381 13.77 -25.69 -16.00
N ALA A 382 14.65 -24.98 -15.28
CA ALA A 382 14.68 -24.95 -13.81
C ALA A 382 13.53 -24.13 -13.21
N LEU A 383 13.14 -23.03 -13.87
CA LEU A 383 12.07 -22.15 -13.42
C LEU A 383 10.66 -22.68 -13.72
N THR A 384 10.53 -23.66 -14.61
CA THR A 384 9.23 -24.20 -15.06
C THR A 384 8.93 -25.61 -14.57
N ARG A 385 9.78 -26.16 -13.71
CA ARG A 385 9.58 -27.41 -12.96
C ARG A 385 8.75 -27.14 -11.69
#